data_b043f52e8e0b1e942a65db7f617aa0b9
#
_entry.id   b043f52e8e0b1e942a65db7f617aa0b9
#
_cell.length_a   1.000
_cell.length_b   1.000
_cell.length_c   1.000
_cell.angle_alpha   90.00
_cell.angle_beta   90.00
_cell.angle_gamma   90.00
#
_symmetry.space_group_name_H-M   'P 1'
#
loop_
_entity.id
_entity.type
_entity.pdbx_description
1 polymer ?
#
loop_
_entity_poly.entity_id
_entity_poly.type
_entity_poly.pdbx_seq_one_letter_code
_entity_poly.pdbx_strand_id
1 'polypeptide(L)'
;KVVAAARGETAWVTGDGRQTVAELVDSQINSDPRRGTTEDHPLAELGVHNDGSIRADLARQGLEPDDVPAAGRRVLIQRNGNIAIDCTDELHPDFARVASLAARTIGLDIAGVDLVAQDASKPLRGQQAAVVEVNAGPGLLAHLKPAVGSPRPVGKAIIDHLFPAGDDGRIPLIGIAGGAGTTPVARLVAWLLHLSGRQVGLACRDGLFLGTRRVEQRDATGGELSERVLLNREVDAAVFENGPATILDQGLVYDRCSIGVVTDLEGAKALGRHDIHEADDLPRVLRTQMDVVLSNGFGVLNADDARIAELAEYCDGAVLLYATQADALAAHRETGGRAVLARDGRLWLCEGTAETPLPPLRSTHPPAQAVLLPAIAAAWAFGLAPALLAAGIDTFDAQTSA
;
A
#
# COMPACT_ATOMS: atom_id res chain seq x y z
N LYS A 1 -2.53 14.86 -16.19
CA LYS A 1 -2.94 14.51 -17.57
C LYS A 1 -4.39 14.04 -17.53
N VAL A 2 -5.28 14.57 -18.40
CA VAL A 2 -6.63 14.01 -18.61
C VAL A 2 -6.49 12.69 -19.39
N VAL A 3 -7.17 11.65 -18.93
CA VAL A 3 -7.14 10.30 -19.52
C VAL A 3 -8.47 9.90 -20.16
N ALA A 4 -9.56 10.48 -19.68
CA ALA A 4 -10.90 10.30 -20.24
C ALA A 4 -11.76 11.52 -19.96
N ALA A 5 -12.72 11.79 -20.83
CA ALA A 5 -13.76 12.79 -20.66
C ALA A 5 -15.10 12.23 -21.11
N ALA A 6 -16.12 12.48 -20.31
CA ALA A 6 -17.49 12.14 -20.65
C ALA A 6 -18.36 13.40 -20.53
N ARG A 7 -19.32 13.57 -21.43
CA ARG A 7 -20.36 14.57 -21.30
C ARG A 7 -21.69 13.92 -20.94
N GLY A 8 -22.45 14.58 -20.09
CA GLY A 8 -23.83 14.21 -19.79
C GLY A 8 -24.82 14.83 -20.76
N GLU A 9 -25.92 14.17 -21.02
CA GLU A 9 -27.05 14.75 -21.73
C GLU A 9 -28.24 14.95 -20.80
N THR A 10 -28.99 16.00 -21.09
CA THR A 10 -30.22 16.32 -20.37
C THR A 10 -31.29 15.25 -20.67
N ALA A 11 -31.90 14.67 -19.64
CA ALA A 11 -32.97 13.70 -19.80
C ALA A 11 -34.33 14.37 -19.98
N TRP A 12 -35.05 13.99 -21.01
CA TRP A 12 -36.38 14.51 -21.37
C TRP A 12 -37.34 13.34 -21.62
N VAL A 13 -38.61 13.56 -21.31
CA VAL A 13 -39.72 12.74 -21.82
C VAL A 13 -40.67 13.56 -22.63
N THR A 14 -41.45 12.93 -23.48
CA THR A 14 -42.50 13.59 -24.28
C THR A 14 -43.85 13.12 -23.81
N GLY A 15 -44.71 14.03 -23.36
CA GLY A 15 -46.08 13.76 -22.95
C GLY A 15 -46.88 13.16 -24.09
N ASP A 16 -47.79 12.24 -23.77
CA ASP A 16 -48.72 11.60 -24.68
C ASP A 16 -50.20 11.96 -24.37
N GLY A 17 -50.40 12.76 -23.30
CA GLY A 17 -51.71 13.15 -22.82
C GLY A 17 -52.47 12.06 -22.07
N ARG A 18 -51.78 10.97 -21.66
CA ARG A 18 -52.40 9.80 -21.01
C ARG A 18 -51.60 9.28 -19.83
N GLN A 19 -50.28 9.17 -19.99
CA GLN A 19 -49.34 8.66 -18.98
C GLN A 19 -48.91 9.83 -18.06
N THR A 20 -48.68 9.49 -16.80
CA THR A 20 -48.03 10.38 -15.82
C THR A 20 -46.56 10.61 -16.18
N VAL A 21 -45.94 11.64 -15.61
CA VAL A 21 -44.48 11.84 -15.76
C VAL A 21 -43.69 10.63 -15.34
N ALA A 22 -44.06 9.98 -14.24
CA ALA A 22 -43.36 8.76 -13.76
C ALA A 22 -43.50 7.62 -14.77
N GLU A 23 -44.71 7.33 -15.30
CA GLU A 23 -44.91 6.31 -16.30
C GLU A 23 -44.21 6.61 -17.63
N LEU A 24 -44.11 7.90 -18.01
CA LEU A 24 -43.32 8.29 -19.18
C LEU A 24 -41.82 8.07 -18.97
N VAL A 25 -41.30 8.33 -17.78
CA VAL A 25 -39.89 8.03 -17.44
C VAL A 25 -39.64 6.57 -17.52
N ASP A 26 -40.52 5.73 -16.98
CA ASP A 26 -40.37 4.27 -17.04
C ASP A 26 -40.43 3.75 -18.47
N SER A 27 -41.35 4.27 -19.29
CA SER A 27 -41.53 3.79 -20.66
C SER A 27 -40.51 4.35 -21.66
N GLN A 28 -40.06 5.60 -21.50
CA GLN A 28 -39.18 6.28 -22.47
C GLN A 28 -37.70 6.31 -22.04
N ILE A 29 -37.41 6.17 -20.74
CA ILE A 29 -36.04 6.26 -20.21
C ILE A 29 -35.61 4.96 -19.53
N ASN A 30 -36.34 4.51 -18.50
CA ASN A 30 -35.96 3.35 -17.71
C ASN A 30 -36.11 2.01 -18.48
N SER A 31 -36.87 1.98 -19.57
CA SER A 31 -36.97 0.84 -20.48
C SER A 31 -35.68 0.53 -21.26
N ASP A 32 -34.67 1.40 -21.21
CA ASP A 32 -33.35 1.13 -21.80
C ASP A 32 -32.67 -0.03 -21.03
N PRO A 33 -32.33 -1.16 -21.69
CA PRO A 33 -31.75 -2.33 -21.03
C PRO A 33 -30.38 -2.07 -20.41
N ARG A 34 -29.74 -0.93 -20.67
CA ARG A 34 -28.50 -0.51 -20.02
C ARG A 34 -28.74 0.11 -18.64
N ARG A 35 -30.00 0.39 -18.28
CA ARG A 35 -30.39 0.93 -16.99
C ARG A 35 -30.70 -0.17 -15.99
N GLY A 36 -30.36 0.10 -14.74
CA GLY A 36 -30.66 -0.81 -13.63
C GLY A 36 -30.25 -0.22 -12.28
N THR A 37 -30.53 -1.00 -11.24
CA THR A 37 -30.29 -0.61 -9.84
C THR A 37 -28.96 -1.11 -9.29
N THR A 38 -28.21 -1.89 -10.06
CA THR A 38 -26.93 -2.49 -9.65
C THR A 38 -25.75 -1.81 -10.37
N GLU A 39 -24.56 -1.91 -9.81
CA GLU A 39 -23.32 -1.37 -10.37
C GLU A 39 -22.90 -2.00 -11.72
N ASP A 40 -23.51 -3.11 -12.10
CA ASP A 40 -23.25 -3.73 -13.41
C ASP A 40 -23.89 -2.96 -14.57
N HIS A 41 -24.89 -2.14 -14.30
CA HIS A 41 -25.56 -1.33 -15.31
C HIS A 41 -24.82 -0.01 -15.48
N PRO A 42 -24.44 0.37 -16.73
CA PRO A 42 -23.73 1.64 -17.00
C PRO A 42 -24.58 2.88 -16.73
N LEU A 43 -25.92 2.72 -16.65
CA LEU A 43 -26.87 3.78 -16.38
C LEU A 43 -27.76 3.39 -15.19
N ALA A 44 -27.95 4.32 -14.26
CA ALA A 44 -28.91 4.13 -13.18
C ALA A 44 -30.35 4.40 -13.66
N GLU A 45 -31.31 3.71 -13.04
CA GLU A 45 -32.73 4.05 -13.20
C GLU A 45 -33.03 5.42 -12.59
N LEU A 46 -33.93 6.17 -13.22
CA LEU A 46 -34.40 7.45 -12.71
C LEU A 46 -35.63 7.25 -11.81
N GLY A 47 -35.45 7.44 -10.51
CA GLY A 47 -36.54 7.32 -9.53
C GLY A 47 -37.27 8.64 -9.33
N VAL A 48 -38.28 8.94 -10.15
CA VAL A 48 -38.96 10.24 -10.21
C VAL A 48 -39.57 10.68 -8.87
N HIS A 49 -40.08 9.73 -8.09
CA HIS A 49 -40.69 10.02 -6.79
C HIS A 49 -39.65 10.28 -5.67
N ASN A 50 -38.48 9.65 -5.79
CA ASN A 50 -37.48 9.62 -4.71
C ASN A 50 -36.30 10.55 -4.95
N ASP A 51 -36.08 11.02 -6.18
CA ASP A 51 -34.98 11.93 -6.51
C ASP A 51 -35.43 13.38 -6.33
N GLY A 52 -34.83 14.05 -5.32
CA GLY A 52 -35.14 15.45 -5.00
C GLY A 52 -34.74 16.41 -6.13
N SER A 53 -33.77 16.10 -6.96
CA SER A 53 -33.34 16.95 -8.08
C SER A 53 -34.35 16.90 -9.22
N ILE A 54 -34.85 15.70 -9.53
CA ILE A 54 -35.92 15.49 -10.53
C ILE A 54 -37.19 16.21 -10.10
N ARG A 55 -37.60 16.06 -8.85
CA ARG A 55 -38.76 16.70 -8.29
C ARG A 55 -38.64 18.24 -8.37
N ALA A 56 -37.48 18.77 -8.06
CA ALA A 56 -37.24 20.21 -8.16
C ALA A 56 -37.30 20.72 -9.61
N ASP A 57 -36.80 19.93 -10.57
CA ASP A 57 -36.90 20.31 -12.00
C ASP A 57 -38.31 20.16 -12.53
N LEU A 58 -39.12 19.21 -12.08
CA LEU A 58 -40.54 19.13 -12.39
C LEU A 58 -41.33 20.30 -11.83
N ALA A 59 -41.12 20.63 -10.55
CA ALA A 59 -41.78 21.75 -9.88
C ALA A 59 -41.50 23.09 -10.59
N ARG A 60 -40.28 23.32 -11.11
CA ARG A 60 -39.97 24.51 -11.93
C ARG A 60 -40.77 24.56 -13.24
N GLN A 61 -41.30 23.46 -13.73
CA GLN A 61 -42.13 23.34 -14.92
C GLN A 61 -43.63 23.28 -14.59
N GLY A 62 -43.99 23.41 -13.29
CA GLY A 62 -45.34 23.34 -12.78
C GLY A 62 -45.92 21.92 -12.90
N LEU A 63 -45.10 20.93 -12.68
CA LEU A 63 -45.46 19.50 -12.74
C LEU A 63 -45.05 18.77 -11.48
N GLU A 64 -45.84 17.75 -11.13
CA GLU A 64 -45.51 16.72 -10.15
C GLU A 64 -45.33 15.37 -10.83
N PRO A 65 -44.72 14.34 -10.18
CA PRO A 65 -44.52 13.03 -10.76
C PRO A 65 -45.78 12.36 -11.32
N ASP A 66 -46.92 12.57 -10.69
CA ASP A 66 -48.22 11.98 -11.03
C ASP A 66 -49.05 12.81 -12.01
N ASP A 67 -48.55 13.95 -12.45
CA ASP A 67 -49.23 14.78 -13.45
C ASP A 67 -49.12 14.16 -14.84
N VAL A 68 -50.16 14.35 -15.67
CA VAL A 68 -50.25 13.92 -17.07
C VAL A 68 -49.91 15.10 -18.00
N PRO A 69 -48.69 15.11 -18.59
CA PRO A 69 -48.33 16.18 -19.52
C PRO A 69 -49.16 16.08 -20.83
N ALA A 70 -49.55 17.24 -21.36
CA ALA A 70 -50.25 17.29 -22.65
C ALA A 70 -49.45 16.60 -23.77
N ALA A 71 -50.13 15.99 -24.72
CA ALA A 71 -49.50 15.35 -25.87
C ALA A 71 -48.53 16.31 -26.60
N GLY A 72 -47.31 15.85 -26.84
CA GLY A 72 -46.23 16.63 -27.46
C GLY A 72 -45.47 17.57 -26.52
N ARG A 73 -45.91 17.75 -25.26
CA ARG A 73 -45.16 18.54 -24.28
C ARG A 73 -43.85 17.85 -23.90
N ARG A 74 -42.73 18.50 -24.14
CA ARG A 74 -41.42 18.04 -23.62
C ARG A 74 -41.29 18.41 -22.15
N VAL A 75 -40.97 17.45 -21.33
CA VAL A 75 -40.75 17.58 -19.88
C VAL A 75 -39.29 17.26 -19.56
N LEU A 76 -38.62 18.22 -18.96
CA LEU A 76 -37.26 18.04 -18.45
C LEU A 76 -37.32 17.18 -17.18
N ILE A 77 -36.60 16.05 -17.19
CA ILE A 77 -36.54 15.15 -16.05
C ILE A 77 -35.27 15.41 -15.25
N GLN A 78 -34.12 15.51 -15.92
CA GLN A 78 -32.85 15.75 -15.23
C GLN A 78 -31.90 16.56 -16.10
N ARG A 79 -31.30 17.62 -15.53
CA ARG A 79 -30.36 18.51 -16.23
C ARG A 79 -29.01 17.85 -16.44
N ASN A 80 -28.54 17.15 -15.45
CA ASN A 80 -27.30 16.37 -15.50
C ASN A 80 -27.64 14.98 -16.02
N GLY A 81 -27.89 14.84 -17.32
CA GLY A 81 -28.32 13.57 -17.89
C GLY A 81 -27.44 12.43 -17.41
N ASN A 82 -28.08 11.40 -16.90
CA ASN A 82 -27.48 10.16 -16.47
C ASN A 82 -27.00 9.30 -17.67
N ILE A 83 -26.60 9.96 -18.76
CA ILE A 83 -26.06 9.34 -19.96
C ILE A 83 -24.65 9.82 -20.15
N ALA A 84 -23.66 8.94 -19.90
CA ALA A 84 -22.27 9.26 -20.16
C ALA A 84 -21.95 9.02 -21.64
N ILE A 85 -21.61 10.09 -22.34
CA ILE A 85 -21.15 10.04 -23.73
C ILE A 85 -19.65 10.32 -23.72
N ASP A 86 -18.86 9.35 -24.20
CA ASP A 86 -17.42 9.57 -24.35
C ASP A 86 -17.16 10.72 -25.33
N CYS A 87 -16.43 11.73 -24.89
CA CYS A 87 -15.99 12.86 -25.68
C CYS A 87 -14.47 13.10 -25.56
N THR A 88 -13.73 12.09 -25.16
CA THR A 88 -12.30 12.20 -24.87
C THR A 88 -11.51 12.74 -26.07
N ASP A 89 -11.76 12.22 -27.26
CA ASP A 89 -11.02 12.60 -28.47
C ASP A 89 -11.46 13.96 -29.04
N GLU A 90 -12.64 14.42 -28.63
CA GLU A 90 -13.20 15.70 -29.05
C GLU A 90 -12.85 16.85 -28.09
N LEU A 91 -12.33 16.52 -26.90
CA LEU A 91 -12.07 17.49 -25.85
C LEU A 91 -10.98 18.49 -26.26
N HIS A 92 -11.32 19.77 -26.29
CA HIS A 92 -10.32 20.80 -26.60
C HIS A 92 -9.21 20.83 -25.54
N PRO A 93 -7.92 20.98 -25.92
CA PRO A 93 -6.78 20.96 -24.99
C PRO A 93 -6.88 21.97 -23.83
N ASP A 94 -7.61 23.06 -23.98
CA ASP A 94 -7.82 24.02 -22.91
C ASP A 94 -8.54 23.41 -21.70
N PHE A 95 -9.55 22.58 -21.93
CA PHE A 95 -10.26 21.86 -20.88
C PHE A 95 -9.35 20.88 -20.15
N ALA A 96 -8.55 20.11 -20.90
CA ALA A 96 -7.58 19.19 -20.32
C ALA A 96 -6.56 19.90 -19.43
N ARG A 97 -6.12 21.11 -19.86
CA ARG A 97 -5.19 21.93 -19.07
C ARG A 97 -5.84 22.45 -17.80
N VAL A 98 -7.07 22.96 -17.87
CA VAL A 98 -7.80 23.50 -16.72
C VAL A 98 -8.13 22.39 -15.72
N ALA A 99 -8.62 21.24 -16.17
CA ALA A 99 -8.89 20.09 -15.30
C ALA A 99 -7.61 19.61 -14.58
N SER A 100 -6.49 19.49 -15.31
CA SER A 100 -5.21 19.11 -14.72
C SER A 100 -4.68 20.16 -13.73
N LEU A 101 -4.93 21.45 -13.98
CA LEU A 101 -4.56 22.51 -13.05
C LEU A 101 -5.41 22.47 -11.79
N ALA A 102 -6.72 22.29 -11.92
CA ALA A 102 -7.65 22.18 -10.80
C ALA A 102 -7.25 21.03 -9.85
N ALA A 103 -7.01 19.83 -10.39
CA ALA A 103 -6.57 18.68 -9.60
C ALA A 103 -5.26 18.97 -8.86
N ARG A 104 -4.25 19.54 -9.54
CA ARG A 104 -2.96 19.89 -8.91
C ARG A 104 -3.08 20.98 -7.85
N THR A 105 -3.96 21.94 -8.03
CA THR A 105 -4.18 23.02 -7.05
C THR A 105 -4.75 22.49 -5.74
N ILE A 106 -5.60 21.46 -5.82
CA ILE A 106 -6.14 20.74 -4.66
C ILE A 106 -5.10 19.77 -4.06
N GLY A 107 -4.07 19.37 -4.84
CA GLY A 107 -3.05 18.40 -4.41
C GLY A 107 -3.45 16.95 -4.72
N LEU A 108 -4.36 16.71 -5.68
CA LEU A 108 -4.79 15.38 -6.08
C LEU A 108 -4.00 14.90 -7.30
N ASP A 109 -3.49 13.69 -7.24
CA ASP A 109 -2.82 12.98 -8.34
C ASP A 109 -3.83 12.25 -9.24
N ILE A 110 -4.90 11.72 -8.65
CA ILE A 110 -6.04 11.10 -9.33
C ILE A 110 -7.31 11.86 -8.92
N ALA A 111 -8.03 12.39 -9.88
CA ALA A 111 -9.23 13.18 -9.62
C ALA A 111 -10.23 13.11 -10.77
N GLY A 112 -11.52 13.23 -10.45
CA GLY A 112 -12.57 13.63 -11.36
C GLY A 112 -12.77 15.14 -11.29
N VAL A 113 -12.91 15.80 -12.44
CA VAL A 113 -13.14 17.23 -12.49
C VAL A 113 -14.41 17.52 -13.28
N ASP A 114 -15.43 18.05 -12.61
CA ASP A 114 -16.69 18.38 -13.21
C ASP A 114 -16.63 19.80 -13.78
N LEU A 115 -16.92 19.90 -15.06
CA LEU A 115 -16.89 21.14 -15.82
C LEU A 115 -18.24 21.39 -16.47
N VAL A 116 -18.65 22.64 -16.49
CA VAL A 116 -19.76 23.10 -17.34
C VAL A 116 -19.21 24.00 -18.44
N ALA A 117 -19.68 23.79 -19.66
CA ALA A 117 -19.28 24.59 -20.82
C ALA A 117 -20.38 24.58 -21.88
N GLN A 118 -20.34 25.54 -22.79
CA GLN A 118 -21.24 25.54 -23.93
C GLN A 118 -20.88 24.51 -24.97
N ASP A 119 -19.57 24.31 -25.22
CA ASP A 119 -19.04 23.36 -26.19
C ASP A 119 -17.62 22.90 -25.77
N ALA A 120 -17.50 21.65 -25.35
CA ALA A 120 -16.24 21.09 -24.89
C ALA A 120 -15.19 20.87 -26.01
N SER A 121 -15.63 20.92 -27.27
CA SER A 121 -14.74 20.76 -28.44
C SER A 121 -14.09 22.08 -28.89
N LYS A 122 -14.52 23.22 -28.34
CA LYS A 122 -14.03 24.57 -28.68
C LYS A 122 -13.12 25.15 -27.60
N PRO A 123 -12.25 26.11 -27.93
CA PRO A 123 -11.45 26.82 -26.95
C PRO A 123 -12.29 27.40 -25.80
N LEU A 124 -11.75 27.41 -24.59
CA LEU A 124 -12.38 28.07 -23.43
C LEU A 124 -12.59 29.58 -23.66
N ARG A 125 -11.66 30.19 -24.41
CA ARG A 125 -11.76 31.61 -24.72
C ARG A 125 -12.92 31.86 -25.68
N GLY A 126 -13.86 32.70 -25.26
CA GLY A 126 -15.03 33.09 -26.07
C GLY A 126 -16.30 32.32 -25.76
N GLN A 127 -16.28 31.44 -24.76
CA GLN A 127 -17.47 30.79 -24.23
C GLN A 127 -17.53 30.89 -22.69
N GLN A 128 -18.72 30.66 -22.14
CA GLN A 128 -18.88 30.53 -20.69
C GLN A 128 -18.56 29.09 -20.29
N ALA A 129 -17.61 28.96 -19.37
CA ALA A 129 -17.23 27.66 -18.79
C ALA A 129 -16.74 27.85 -17.36
N ALA A 130 -16.93 26.82 -16.52
CA ALA A 130 -16.46 26.81 -15.14
C ALA A 130 -16.14 25.42 -14.68
N VAL A 131 -15.16 25.31 -13.76
CA VAL A 131 -14.97 24.13 -12.92
C VAL A 131 -16.03 24.19 -11.83
N VAL A 132 -16.80 23.13 -11.69
CA VAL A 132 -17.88 23.03 -10.69
C VAL A 132 -17.37 22.29 -9.46
N GLU A 133 -16.66 21.17 -9.67
CA GLU A 133 -16.26 20.27 -8.61
C GLU A 133 -14.96 19.54 -8.97
N VAL A 134 -14.19 19.18 -7.94
CA VAL A 134 -13.01 18.30 -8.03
C VAL A 134 -13.17 17.16 -7.03
N ASN A 135 -13.29 15.94 -7.54
CA ASN A 135 -13.58 14.74 -6.78
C ASN A 135 -12.32 13.89 -6.56
N ALA A 136 -12.01 13.56 -5.29
CA ALA A 136 -10.87 12.72 -4.93
C ALA A 136 -11.09 11.22 -5.23
N GLY A 137 -12.37 10.78 -5.31
CA GLY A 137 -12.76 9.41 -5.63
C GLY A 137 -13.67 9.38 -6.87
N PRO A 138 -13.14 9.58 -8.09
CA PRO A 138 -13.96 9.62 -9.28
C PRO A 138 -14.59 8.26 -9.61
N GLY A 139 -15.87 8.27 -10.00
CA GLY A 139 -16.51 7.09 -10.56
C GLY A 139 -15.91 6.73 -11.91
N LEU A 140 -15.44 5.51 -12.06
CA LEU A 140 -14.76 5.07 -13.29
C LEU A 140 -15.72 4.47 -14.33
N LEU A 141 -16.90 4.00 -13.89
CA LEU A 141 -17.82 3.23 -14.72
C LEU A 141 -18.27 4.00 -15.97
N ALA A 142 -18.55 5.29 -15.84
CA ALA A 142 -18.94 6.17 -16.95
C ALA A 142 -17.92 6.20 -18.09
N HIS A 143 -16.66 5.98 -17.79
CA HIS A 143 -15.57 5.93 -18.77
C HIS A 143 -15.26 4.51 -19.25
N LEU A 144 -15.45 3.51 -18.38
CA LEU A 144 -15.23 2.08 -18.72
C LEU A 144 -16.37 1.51 -19.56
N LYS A 145 -17.61 1.97 -19.29
CA LYS A 145 -18.82 1.52 -19.98
C LYS A 145 -19.67 2.76 -20.38
N PRO A 146 -19.19 3.62 -21.28
CA PRO A 146 -19.99 4.77 -21.70
C PRO A 146 -21.24 4.29 -22.41
N ALA A 147 -22.34 5.05 -22.28
CA ALA A 147 -23.60 4.77 -22.98
C ALA A 147 -23.45 4.95 -24.49
N VAL A 148 -22.60 5.90 -24.91
CA VAL A 148 -22.28 6.20 -26.31
C VAL A 148 -20.79 6.47 -26.41
N GLY A 149 -20.14 5.98 -27.45
CA GLY A 149 -18.72 6.15 -27.71
C GLY A 149 -17.90 4.94 -27.30
N SER A 150 -16.61 5.15 -27.05
CA SER A 150 -15.64 4.06 -26.80
C SER A 150 -15.25 3.93 -25.33
N PRO A 151 -15.15 2.71 -24.79
CA PRO A 151 -14.55 2.49 -23.48
C PRO A 151 -13.15 3.06 -23.37
N ARG A 152 -12.83 3.68 -22.24
CA ARG A 152 -11.49 4.22 -21.96
C ARG A 152 -10.81 3.43 -20.85
N PRO A 153 -9.55 3.00 -21.04
CA PRO A 153 -8.84 2.17 -20.05
C PRO A 153 -8.32 3.02 -18.89
N VAL A 154 -9.23 3.71 -18.16
CA VAL A 154 -8.88 4.62 -17.06
C VAL A 154 -8.19 3.90 -15.93
N GLY A 155 -8.59 2.65 -15.61
CA GLY A 155 -7.93 1.83 -14.59
C GLY A 155 -6.46 1.56 -14.94
N LYS A 156 -6.16 1.23 -16.21
CA LYS A 156 -4.78 1.07 -16.65
C LYS A 156 -3.96 2.35 -16.47
N ALA A 157 -4.54 3.51 -16.82
CA ALA A 157 -3.85 4.79 -16.67
C ALA A 157 -3.56 5.15 -15.20
N ILE A 158 -4.45 4.75 -14.28
CA ILE A 158 -4.25 4.89 -12.83
C ILE A 158 -3.10 3.99 -12.37
N ILE A 159 -3.12 2.71 -12.76
CA ILE A 159 -2.06 1.76 -12.38
C ILE A 159 -0.71 2.19 -12.96
N ASP A 160 -0.64 2.57 -14.23
CA ASP A 160 0.59 3.04 -14.86
C ASP A 160 1.16 4.32 -14.19
N HIS A 161 0.27 5.13 -13.57
CA HIS A 161 0.67 6.32 -12.82
C HIS A 161 1.20 5.97 -11.41
N LEU A 162 0.52 5.08 -10.70
CA LEU A 162 0.89 4.67 -9.35
C LEU A 162 2.12 3.76 -9.33
N PHE A 163 2.29 2.93 -10.36
CA PHE A 163 3.36 1.96 -10.49
C PHE A 163 4.08 2.14 -11.84
N PRO A 164 5.11 3.00 -11.90
CA PRO A 164 5.91 3.17 -13.11
C PRO A 164 6.52 1.85 -13.61
N ALA A 165 6.90 1.80 -14.86
CA ALA A 165 7.46 0.60 -15.45
C ALA A 165 8.68 0.09 -14.66
N GLY A 166 8.61 -1.15 -14.20
CA GLY A 166 9.64 -1.78 -13.35
C GLY A 166 9.43 -1.61 -11.85
N ASP A 167 8.41 -0.87 -11.42
CA ASP A 167 7.98 -0.81 -10.02
C ASP A 167 7.03 -1.98 -9.75
N ASP A 168 7.36 -2.82 -8.78
CA ASP A 168 6.53 -3.94 -8.34
C ASP A 168 5.54 -3.54 -7.22
N GLY A 169 5.52 -2.27 -6.85
CA GLY A 169 4.68 -1.72 -5.79
C GLY A 169 5.12 -2.12 -4.38
N ARG A 170 6.35 -2.62 -4.22
CA ARG A 170 6.87 -3.08 -2.94
C ARG A 170 7.88 -2.12 -2.36
N ILE A 171 7.77 -1.88 -1.07
CA ILE A 171 8.86 -1.31 -0.27
C ILE A 171 9.68 -2.45 0.34
N PRO A 172 10.98 -2.26 0.61
CA PRO A 172 11.76 -3.24 1.35
C PRO A 172 11.16 -3.51 2.74
N LEU A 173 10.87 -4.78 3.02
CA LEU A 173 10.38 -5.23 4.32
C LEU A 173 11.42 -6.11 4.99
N ILE A 174 11.65 -5.89 6.29
CA ILE A 174 12.52 -6.69 7.13
C ILE A 174 11.69 -7.29 8.25
N GLY A 175 11.56 -8.61 8.25
CA GLY A 175 10.90 -9.35 9.32
C GLY A 175 11.92 -9.95 10.28
N ILE A 176 11.74 -9.75 11.57
CA ILE A 176 12.63 -10.24 12.63
C ILE A 176 11.83 -11.15 13.54
N ALA A 177 12.15 -12.44 13.50
CA ALA A 177 11.46 -13.47 14.26
C ALA A 177 12.36 -14.09 15.33
N GLY A 178 11.78 -14.39 16.48
CA GLY A 178 12.45 -14.99 17.64
C GLY A 178 11.63 -14.83 18.90
N GLY A 179 12.02 -15.48 19.98
CA GLY A 179 11.32 -15.48 21.25
C GLY A 179 11.78 -14.41 22.23
N ALA A 180 13.04 -14.00 22.16
CA ALA A 180 13.63 -13.02 23.05
C ALA A 180 14.58 -12.07 22.33
N GLY A 181 14.72 -10.85 22.86
CA GLY A 181 15.69 -9.88 22.35
C GLY A 181 15.40 -9.32 20.95
N THR A 182 14.28 -9.64 20.33
CA THR A 182 13.90 -9.19 18.97
C THR A 182 13.61 -7.71 18.91
N THR A 183 12.99 -7.13 19.95
CA THR A 183 12.67 -5.69 20.00
C THR A 183 13.92 -4.79 19.84
N PRO A 184 15.02 -4.94 20.62
CA PRO A 184 16.20 -4.12 20.42
C PRO A 184 16.87 -4.37 19.06
N VAL A 185 16.78 -5.59 18.48
CA VAL A 185 17.25 -5.86 17.12
C VAL A 185 16.44 -5.04 16.10
N ALA A 186 15.11 -5.12 16.18
CA ALA A 186 14.21 -4.40 15.29
C ALA A 186 14.42 -2.87 15.36
N ARG A 187 14.61 -2.32 16.57
CA ARG A 187 14.89 -0.91 16.79
C ARG A 187 16.26 -0.50 16.20
N LEU A 188 17.30 -1.31 16.38
CA LEU A 188 18.62 -1.02 15.82
C LEU A 188 18.59 -1.10 14.28
N VAL A 189 17.93 -2.11 13.70
CA VAL A 189 17.75 -2.21 12.24
C VAL A 189 17.01 -0.97 11.72
N ALA A 190 15.89 -0.59 12.32
CA ALA A 190 15.12 0.59 11.92
C ALA A 190 15.97 1.88 12.00
N TRP A 191 16.78 2.03 13.05
CA TRP A 191 17.71 3.15 13.20
C TRP A 191 18.76 3.18 12.09
N LEU A 192 19.40 2.04 11.78
CA LEU A 192 20.38 1.92 10.71
C LEU A 192 19.80 2.29 9.34
N LEU A 193 18.59 1.82 9.04
CA LEU A 193 17.88 2.16 7.82
C LEU A 193 17.50 3.66 7.78
N HIS A 194 17.06 4.22 8.91
CA HIS A 194 16.75 5.65 9.00
C HIS A 194 17.99 6.51 8.69
N LEU A 195 19.16 6.15 9.21
CA LEU A 195 20.42 6.85 8.91
C LEU A 195 20.83 6.72 7.43
N SER A 196 20.33 5.74 6.70
CA SER A 196 20.53 5.64 5.24
C SER A 196 19.61 6.58 4.42
N GLY A 197 18.78 7.37 5.10
CA GLY A 197 17.87 8.34 4.48
C GLY A 197 16.47 7.79 4.21
N ARG A 198 16.13 6.59 4.73
CA ARG A 198 14.80 5.98 4.56
C ARG A 198 13.78 6.54 5.55
N GLN A 199 12.56 6.68 5.11
CA GLN A 199 11.40 6.88 5.99
C GLN A 199 10.91 5.52 6.48
N VAL A 200 11.46 5.12 7.64
CA VAL A 200 11.25 3.76 8.17
C VAL A 200 9.98 3.69 9.00
N GLY A 201 9.11 2.73 8.70
CA GLY A 201 8.07 2.26 9.61
C GLY A 201 8.57 1.09 10.45
N LEU A 202 8.38 1.13 11.77
CA LEU A 202 8.73 0.03 12.66
C LEU A 202 7.52 -0.37 13.50
N ALA A 203 7.17 -1.65 13.46
CA ALA A 203 6.19 -2.26 14.35
C ALA A 203 6.90 -3.29 15.25
N CYS A 204 6.90 -3.03 16.55
CA CYS A 204 7.57 -3.87 17.53
C CYS A 204 6.81 -3.86 18.86
N ARG A 205 7.28 -4.65 19.82
CA ARG A 205 6.66 -4.71 21.17
C ARG A 205 6.66 -3.38 21.90
N ASP A 206 7.66 -2.54 21.67
CA ASP A 206 7.72 -1.20 22.27
C ASP A 206 6.70 -0.23 21.64
N GLY A 207 6.12 -0.55 20.50
CA GLY A 207 5.12 0.26 19.83
C GLY A 207 5.31 0.41 18.33
N LEU A 208 4.60 1.39 17.77
CA LEU A 208 4.67 1.77 16.36
C LEU A 208 5.50 3.04 16.21
N PHE A 209 6.46 3.03 15.28
CA PHE A 209 7.31 4.18 15.01
C PHE A 209 7.26 4.57 13.52
N LEU A 210 7.29 5.86 13.25
CA LEU A 210 7.48 6.44 11.91
C LEU A 210 8.75 7.30 11.95
N GLY A 211 9.79 6.87 11.27
CA GLY A 211 11.14 7.39 11.45
C GLY A 211 11.60 7.21 12.90
N THR A 212 11.98 8.30 13.55
CA THR A 212 12.37 8.29 14.96
C THR A 212 11.21 8.56 15.94
N ARG A 213 10.03 8.91 15.41
CA ARG A 213 8.87 9.27 16.24
C ARG A 213 8.06 8.04 16.61
N ARG A 214 7.85 7.80 17.89
CA ARG A 214 6.89 6.81 18.39
C ARG A 214 5.47 7.38 18.29
N VAL A 215 4.62 6.73 17.49
CA VAL A 215 3.24 7.19 17.23
C VAL A 215 2.19 6.39 18.00
N GLU A 216 2.55 5.19 18.47
CA GLU A 216 1.72 4.34 19.32
C GLU A 216 2.59 3.66 20.38
N GLN A 217 2.11 3.61 21.64
CA GLN A 217 2.89 3.04 22.75
C GLN A 217 2.50 1.60 23.10
N ARG A 218 1.39 1.10 22.54
CA ARG A 218 0.99 -0.30 22.73
C ARG A 218 1.85 -1.23 21.90
N ASP A 219 1.95 -2.49 22.33
CA ASP A 219 2.56 -3.54 21.53
C ASP A 219 1.97 -3.54 20.10
N ALA A 220 2.84 -3.35 19.12
CA ALA A 220 2.49 -3.24 17.71
C ALA A 220 2.90 -4.48 16.89
N THR A 221 3.24 -5.60 17.54
CA THR A 221 3.57 -6.85 16.83
C THR A 221 2.33 -7.53 16.22
N GLY A 222 1.13 -7.13 16.60
CA GLY A 222 -0.13 -7.67 16.08
C GLY A 222 -0.66 -6.95 14.83
N GLY A 223 -1.51 -7.65 14.04
CA GLY A 223 -1.94 -7.30 12.69
C GLY A 223 -2.44 -5.86 12.52
N GLU A 224 -3.41 -5.40 13.33
CA GLU A 224 -4.05 -4.09 13.12
C GLU A 224 -3.06 -2.90 13.18
N LEU A 225 -2.14 -2.90 14.14
CA LEU A 225 -1.15 -1.82 14.26
C LEU A 225 -0.04 -1.96 13.23
N SER A 226 0.41 -3.18 12.95
CA SER A 226 1.42 -3.44 11.93
C SER A 226 0.94 -3.04 10.52
N GLU A 227 -0.33 -3.27 10.19
CA GLU A 227 -0.93 -2.86 8.90
C GLU A 227 -0.83 -1.35 8.66
N ARG A 228 -0.89 -0.54 9.71
CA ARG A 228 -0.75 0.93 9.58
C ARG A 228 0.59 1.35 9.00
N VAL A 229 1.64 0.56 9.21
CA VAL A 229 2.95 0.80 8.58
C VAL A 229 2.85 0.63 7.07
N LEU A 230 2.21 -0.46 6.60
CA LEU A 230 2.06 -0.76 5.19
C LEU A 230 1.11 0.21 4.46
N LEU A 231 0.11 0.73 5.17
CA LEU A 231 -0.85 1.69 4.61
C LEU A 231 -0.31 3.13 4.56
N ASN A 232 0.81 3.41 5.23
CA ASN A 232 1.38 4.76 5.27
C ASN A 232 2.24 5.03 4.02
N ARG A 233 1.79 5.91 3.17
CA ARG A 233 2.46 6.27 1.89
C ARG A 233 3.82 6.97 2.07
N GLU A 234 4.14 7.48 3.25
CA GLU A 234 5.45 8.09 3.53
C GLU A 234 6.52 7.05 3.89
N VAL A 235 6.10 5.82 4.26
CA VAL A 235 7.02 4.74 4.60
C VAL A 235 7.60 4.14 3.32
N ASP A 236 8.91 4.15 3.21
CA ASP A 236 9.67 3.61 2.07
C ASP A 236 10.57 2.41 2.43
N ALA A 237 10.59 2.02 3.71
CA ALA A 237 11.12 0.76 4.23
C ALA A 237 10.42 0.41 5.54
N ALA A 238 10.20 -0.87 5.83
CA ALA A 238 9.52 -1.27 7.06
C ALA A 238 10.24 -2.41 7.78
N VAL A 239 10.16 -2.37 9.13
CA VAL A 239 10.70 -3.39 10.02
C VAL A 239 9.59 -3.93 10.91
N PHE A 240 9.45 -5.24 10.96
CA PHE A 240 8.43 -5.93 11.75
C PHE A 240 9.06 -6.92 12.72
N GLU A 241 8.72 -6.79 14.00
CA GLU A 241 9.02 -7.79 15.01
C GLU A 241 7.91 -8.84 15.01
N ASN A 242 8.28 -10.12 14.82
CA ASN A 242 7.37 -11.24 14.72
C ASN A 242 7.66 -12.26 15.82
N GLY A 243 6.96 -12.18 16.94
CA GLY A 243 7.04 -13.21 17.99
C GLY A 243 6.37 -14.53 17.55
N PRO A 244 6.82 -15.69 18.04
CA PRO A 244 6.21 -16.97 17.67
C PRO A 244 4.72 -17.04 18.04
N ALA A 245 4.28 -16.40 19.12
CA ALA A 245 2.86 -16.30 19.47
C ALA A 245 2.06 -15.53 18.42
N THR A 246 2.59 -14.39 17.95
CA THR A 246 1.94 -13.58 16.90
C THR A 246 1.84 -14.35 15.59
N ILE A 247 2.91 -15.06 15.21
CA ILE A 247 2.92 -15.90 13.99
C ILE A 247 1.82 -16.96 14.07
N LEU A 248 1.67 -17.62 15.23
CA LEU A 248 0.67 -18.69 15.42
C LEU A 248 -0.77 -18.15 15.50
N ASP A 249 -0.97 -16.98 16.11
CA ASP A 249 -2.31 -16.41 16.32
C ASP A 249 -2.83 -15.66 15.11
N GLN A 250 -1.97 -14.97 14.34
CA GLN A 250 -2.37 -13.99 13.35
C GLN A 250 -1.61 -14.13 12.01
N GLY A 251 -0.51 -14.89 11.99
CA GLY A 251 0.39 -14.94 10.85
C GLY A 251 1.30 -13.71 10.76
N LEU A 252 1.89 -13.51 9.59
CA LEU A 252 2.65 -12.31 9.25
C LEU A 252 1.74 -11.28 8.58
N VAL A 253 1.95 -10.00 8.85
CA VAL A 253 1.17 -8.90 8.27
C VAL A 253 1.47 -8.65 6.78
N TYR A 254 2.49 -9.28 6.26
CA TYR A 254 2.96 -9.17 4.87
C TYR A 254 3.06 -10.56 4.21
N ASP A 255 2.92 -10.59 2.90
CA ASP A 255 3.02 -11.80 2.07
C ASP A 255 4.46 -12.20 1.77
N ARG A 256 5.35 -11.23 1.57
CA ARG A 256 6.77 -11.41 1.24
C ARG A 256 7.61 -10.32 1.89
N CYS A 257 8.88 -10.63 2.18
CA CYS A 257 9.85 -9.67 2.69
C CYS A 257 11.17 -9.72 1.93
N SER A 258 11.90 -8.61 1.95
CA SER A 258 13.24 -8.52 1.36
C SER A 258 14.28 -9.21 2.25
N ILE A 259 14.09 -9.13 3.57
CA ILE A 259 15.00 -9.74 4.54
C ILE A 259 14.19 -10.39 5.65
N GLY A 260 14.41 -11.68 5.84
CA GLY A 260 13.90 -12.46 6.97
C GLY A 260 15.01 -12.75 7.96
N VAL A 261 14.82 -12.47 9.24
CA VAL A 261 15.79 -12.71 10.31
C VAL A 261 15.21 -13.68 11.32
N VAL A 262 15.97 -14.73 11.71
CA VAL A 262 15.64 -15.58 12.85
C VAL A 262 16.77 -15.51 13.86
N THR A 263 16.45 -15.09 15.10
CA THR A 263 17.44 -14.78 16.12
C THR A 263 17.69 -15.91 17.12
N ASP A 264 16.63 -16.54 17.63
CA ASP A 264 16.68 -17.50 18.72
C ASP A 264 15.44 -18.42 18.74
N LEU A 265 15.51 -19.47 19.56
CA LEU A 265 14.43 -20.45 19.80
C LEU A 265 13.93 -20.36 21.25
N GLU A 266 13.75 -19.17 21.78
CA GLU A 266 13.25 -18.95 23.13
C GLU A 266 11.72 -18.81 23.17
N GLY A 267 11.11 -18.93 24.36
CA GLY A 267 9.71 -18.65 24.60
C GLY A 267 8.72 -19.80 24.36
N ALA A 268 9.18 -21.00 23.99
CA ALA A 268 8.32 -22.17 23.74
C ALA A 268 7.31 -22.44 24.86
N LYS A 269 7.74 -22.34 26.13
CA LYS A 269 6.89 -22.62 27.31
C LYS A 269 5.62 -21.77 27.40
N ALA A 270 5.59 -20.59 26.77
CA ALA A 270 4.43 -19.72 26.74
C ALA A 270 3.41 -20.09 25.64
N LEU A 271 3.72 -21.07 24.79
CA LEU A 271 2.97 -21.45 23.59
C LEU A 271 2.21 -22.78 23.73
N GLY A 272 2.05 -23.28 24.96
CA GLY A 272 1.38 -24.56 25.22
C GLY A 272 -0.04 -24.67 24.63
N ARG A 273 -0.74 -23.55 24.46
CA ARG A 273 -2.05 -23.51 23.78
C ARG A 273 -2.00 -23.86 22.28
N HIS A 274 -0.80 -23.81 21.69
CA HIS A 274 -0.54 -24.19 20.31
C HIS A 274 0.22 -25.51 20.17
N ASP A 275 0.25 -26.29 21.25
CA ASP A 275 0.96 -27.57 21.32
C ASP A 275 2.48 -27.43 21.09
N ILE A 276 3.03 -26.27 21.48
CA ILE A 276 4.47 -25.97 21.48
C ILE A 276 4.93 -25.95 22.94
N HIS A 277 5.87 -26.81 23.27
CA HIS A 277 6.32 -27.01 24.66
C HIS A 277 7.80 -26.82 24.84
N GLU A 278 8.59 -27.15 23.81
CA GLU A 278 10.06 -27.15 23.85
C GLU A 278 10.65 -26.30 22.72
N ALA A 279 11.91 -25.90 22.87
CA ALA A 279 12.63 -25.11 21.86
C ALA A 279 12.73 -25.83 20.51
N ASP A 280 12.74 -27.18 20.52
CA ASP A 280 12.79 -27.99 19.30
C ASP A 280 11.52 -27.94 18.46
N ASP A 281 10.40 -27.42 19.01
CA ASP A 281 9.16 -27.21 18.27
C ASP A 281 9.17 -25.88 17.51
N LEU A 282 9.97 -24.88 17.96
CA LEU A 282 9.96 -23.52 17.43
C LEU A 282 10.47 -23.37 15.99
N PRO A 283 11.44 -24.18 15.48
CA PRO A 283 11.86 -24.08 14.08
C PRO A 283 10.69 -24.18 13.09
N ARG A 284 9.68 -25.02 13.38
CA ARG A 284 8.47 -25.15 12.52
C ARG A 284 7.64 -23.87 12.45
N VAL A 285 7.63 -23.09 13.53
CA VAL A 285 6.91 -21.81 13.59
C VAL A 285 7.72 -20.72 12.92
N LEU A 286 9.00 -20.60 13.29
CA LEU A 286 9.89 -19.54 12.81
C LEU A 286 10.31 -19.73 11.34
N ARG A 287 10.20 -20.95 10.81
CA ARG A 287 10.31 -21.23 9.38
C ARG A 287 9.44 -20.29 8.53
N THR A 288 8.23 -19.95 9.01
CA THR A 288 7.33 -19.01 8.31
C THR A 288 8.04 -17.70 7.91
N GLN A 289 9.00 -17.23 8.72
CA GLN A 289 9.77 -16.03 8.38
C GLN A 289 10.74 -16.27 7.21
N MET A 290 11.22 -17.48 7.01
CA MET A 290 12.09 -17.84 5.88
C MET A 290 11.29 -18.11 4.60
N ASP A 291 10.15 -18.80 4.72
CA ASP A 291 9.25 -19.15 3.60
C ASP A 291 8.76 -17.90 2.83
N VAL A 292 8.74 -16.73 3.48
CA VAL A 292 8.26 -15.46 2.87
C VAL A 292 9.39 -14.57 2.32
N VAL A 293 10.64 -15.00 2.38
CA VAL A 293 11.75 -14.22 1.80
C VAL A 293 11.66 -14.26 0.27
N LEU A 294 11.81 -13.09 -0.35
CA LEU A 294 11.85 -12.98 -1.81
C LEU A 294 13.10 -13.69 -2.38
N SER A 295 13.00 -14.24 -3.57
CA SER A 295 14.12 -14.92 -4.25
C SER A 295 15.33 -14.01 -4.52
N ASN A 296 15.12 -12.70 -4.56
CA ASN A 296 16.18 -11.69 -4.63
C ASN A 296 16.52 -11.06 -3.27
N GLY A 297 15.96 -11.62 -2.19
CA GLY A 297 16.15 -11.18 -0.81
C GLY A 297 17.19 -11.99 -0.05
N PHE A 298 17.19 -11.85 1.29
CA PHE A 298 18.13 -12.53 2.19
C PHE A 298 17.43 -13.14 3.41
N GLY A 299 17.77 -14.40 3.69
CA GLY A 299 17.55 -15.03 5.00
C GLY A 299 18.75 -14.78 5.90
N VAL A 300 18.54 -14.20 7.07
CA VAL A 300 19.59 -13.92 8.08
C VAL A 300 19.39 -14.84 9.27
N LEU A 301 20.34 -15.72 9.52
CA LEU A 301 20.19 -16.82 10.47
C LEU A 301 21.36 -16.90 11.47
N ASN A 302 21.03 -17.24 12.72
CA ASN A 302 21.99 -17.48 13.78
C ASN A 302 22.64 -18.88 13.63
N ALA A 303 23.91 -18.92 13.24
CA ALA A 303 24.62 -20.18 13.06
C ALA A 303 25.20 -20.76 14.36
N ASP A 304 25.16 -20.02 15.48
CA ASP A 304 25.53 -20.60 16.78
C ASP A 304 24.49 -21.65 17.27
N ASP A 305 23.28 -21.68 16.68
CA ASP A 305 22.27 -22.74 16.85
C ASP A 305 22.01 -23.43 15.49
N ALA A 306 22.41 -24.70 15.41
CA ALA A 306 22.28 -25.50 14.18
C ALA A 306 20.83 -25.61 13.69
N ARG A 307 19.84 -25.65 14.59
CA ARG A 307 18.41 -25.73 14.25
C ARG A 307 17.92 -24.48 13.54
N ILE A 308 18.52 -23.33 13.87
CA ILE A 308 18.23 -22.05 13.16
C ILE A 308 18.96 -22.05 11.82
N ALA A 309 20.21 -22.49 11.78
CA ALA A 309 20.96 -22.55 10.52
C ALA A 309 20.29 -23.46 9.47
N GLU A 310 19.68 -24.58 9.90
CA GLU A 310 18.92 -25.49 9.04
C GLU A 310 17.70 -24.82 8.37
N LEU A 311 17.17 -23.73 8.92
CA LEU A 311 16.09 -22.97 8.28
C LEU A 311 16.51 -22.33 6.94
N ALA A 312 17.80 -22.31 6.64
CA ALA A 312 18.33 -21.90 5.33
C ALA A 312 17.70 -22.67 4.15
N GLU A 313 17.31 -23.93 4.36
CA GLU A 313 16.68 -24.77 3.34
C GLU A 313 15.32 -24.24 2.86
N TYR A 314 14.66 -23.40 3.66
CA TYR A 314 13.35 -22.83 3.37
C TYR A 314 13.40 -21.41 2.81
N CYS A 315 14.60 -20.86 2.62
CA CYS A 315 14.80 -19.52 2.10
C CYS A 315 14.94 -19.53 0.57
N ASP A 316 14.01 -18.91 -0.13
CA ASP A 316 14.10 -18.74 -1.59
C ASP A 316 15.23 -17.77 -2.00
N GLY A 317 15.63 -16.87 -1.08
CA GLY A 317 16.69 -15.88 -1.30
C GLY A 317 18.08 -16.36 -0.92
N ALA A 318 19.06 -15.47 -0.98
CA ALA A 318 20.40 -15.76 -0.49
C ALA A 318 20.42 -15.85 1.04
N VAL A 319 21.33 -16.68 1.58
CA VAL A 319 21.48 -16.83 3.04
C VAL A 319 22.70 -16.05 3.52
N LEU A 320 22.53 -15.31 4.61
CA LEU A 320 23.58 -14.66 5.37
C LEU A 320 23.57 -15.19 6.79
N LEU A 321 24.67 -15.79 7.22
CA LEU A 321 24.79 -16.33 8.56
C LEU A 321 25.49 -15.33 9.50
N TYR A 322 25.17 -15.40 10.79
CA TYR A 322 25.96 -14.71 11.81
C TYR A 322 26.26 -15.64 12.98
N ALA A 323 27.42 -15.46 13.60
CA ALA A 323 27.85 -16.27 14.74
C ALA A 323 28.88 -15.57 15.61
N THR A 324 29.05 -16.08 16.82
CA THR A 324 30.18 -15.80 17.72
C THR A 324 31.29 -16.85 17.55
N GLN A 325 30.98 -18.02 16.99
CA GLN A 325 31.92 -19.11 16.74
C GLN A 325 32.27 -19.18 15.26
N ALA A 326 33.57 -19.02 14.93
CA ALA A 326 34.02 -19.02 13.52
C ALA A 326 33.74 -20.36 12.82
N ASP A 327 33.87 -21.50 13.56
CA ASP A 327 33.65 -22.85 13.03
C ASP A 327 32.20 -23.05 12.54
N ALA A 328 31.24 -22.42 13.18
CA ALA A 328 29.83 -22.47 12.76
C ALA A 328 29.59 -21.85 11.37
N LEU A 329 30.49 -21.00 10.90
CA LEU A 329 30.40 -20.31 9.60
C LEU A 329 31.29 -20.96 8.53
N ALA A 330 32.16 -21.90 8.87
CA ALA A 330 33.21 -22.41 7.99
C ALA A 330 32.67 -22.96 6.67
N ALA A 331 31.78 -23.95 6.73
CA ALA A 331 31.19 -24.56 5.52
C ALA A 331 30.44 -23.54 4.62
N HIS A 332 29.69 -22.63 5.21
CA HIS A 332 28.97 -21.59 4.47
C HIS A 332 29.93 -20.62 3.75
N ARG A 333 31.00 -20.24 4.41
CA ARG A 333 32.05 -19.38 3.86
C ARG A 333 32.88 -20.06 2.78
N GLU A 334 33.18 -21.35 2.90
CA GLU A 334 33.88 -22.14 1.88
C GLU A 334 33.12 -22.16 0.55
N THR A 335 31.79 -22.11 0.59
CA THR A 335 30.95 -22.00 -0.62
C THR A 335 30.76 -20.57 -1.13
N GLY A 336 31.46 -19.58 -0.55
CA GLY A 336 31.38 -18.16 -0.95
C GLY A 336 30.28 -17.38 -0.22
N GLY A 337 29.66 -17.98 0.80
CA GLY A 337 28.57 -17.36 1.54
C GLY A 337 28.98 -16.11 2.32
N ARG A 338 28.01 -15.22 2.54
CA ARG A 338 28.17 -14.00 3.36
C ARG A 338 27.90 -14.31 4.84
N ALA A 339 28.73 -13.74 5.72
CA ALA A 339 28.54 -13.94 7.15
C ALA A 339 28.98 -12.72 7.99
N VAL A 340 28.42 -12.60 9.20
CA VAL A 340 28.88 -11.64 10.22
C VAL A 340 29.43 -12.42 11.40
N LEU A 341 30.66 -12.13 11.77
CA LEU A 341 31.40 -12.81 12.84
C LEU A 341 31.81 -11.83 13.95
N ALA A 342 31.53 -12.18 15.20
CA ALA A 342 32.13 -11.50 16.35
C ALA A 342 33.35 -12.29 16.80
N ARG A 343 34.55 -11.70 16.69
CA ARG A 343 35.80 -12.31 17.06
C ARG A 343 36.75 -11.26 17.67
N ASP A 344 37.39 -11.60 18.79
CA ASP A 344 38.39 -10.77 19.48
C ASP A 344 37.87 -9.35 19.79
N GLY A 345 36.61 -9.23 20.22
CA GLY A 345 35.98 -7.94 20.53
C GLY A 345 35.70 -7.05 19.30
N ARG A 346 35.78 -7.60 18.09
CA ARG A 346 35.50 -6.94 16.82
C ARG A 346 34.44 -7.66 16.03
N LEU A 347 33.81 -6.90 15.16
CA LEU A 347 32.81 -7.42 14.20
C LEU A 347 33.43 -7.47 12.81
N TRP A 348 33.21 -8.59 12.13
CA TRP A 348 33.77 -8.88 10.82
C TRP A 348 32.64 -9.16 9.83
N LEU A 349 32.70 -8.52 8.67
CA LEU A 349 31.86 -8.82 7.53
C LEU A 349 32.65 -9.77 6.62
N CYS A 350 32.13 -10.96 6.41
CA CYS A 350 32.80 -12.02 5.66
C CYS A 350 32.07 -12.30 4.33
N GLU A 351 32.82 -12.35 3.23
CA GLU A 351 32.33 -12.78 1.90
C GLU A 351 33.24 -13.91 1.43
N GLY A 352 32.78 -15.15 1.56
CA GLY A 352 33.65 -16.31 1.39
C GLY A 352 34.87 -16.24 2.32
N THR A 353 36.08 -16.29 1.78
CA THR A 353 37.33 -16.20 2.55
C THR A 353 37.74 -14.75 2.89
N ALA A 354 37.17 -13.76 2.23
CA ALA A 354 37.47 -12.36 2.48
C ALA A 354 36.83 -11.89 3.81
N GLU A 355 37.58 -11.13 4.59
CA GLU A 355 37.14 -10.59 5.88
C GLU A 355 37.39 -9.08 5.91
N THR A 356 36.32 -8.31 6.15
CA THR A 356 36.39 -6.87 6.31
C THR A 356 36.02 -6.51 7.75
N PRO A 357 36.93 -5.94 8.55
CA PRO A 357 36.57 -5.54 9.91
C PRO A 357 35.61 -4.36 9.87
N LEU A 358 34.61 -4.37 10.73
CA LEU A 358 33.80 -3.19 10.98
C LEU A 358 34.68 -2.13 11.63
N PRO A 359 34.55 -0.83 11.28
CA PRO A 359 35.26 0.22 11.97
C PRO A 359 35.09 0.14 13.49
N PRO A 360 36.12 0.46 14.29
CA PRO A 360 36.03 0.39 15.74
C PRO A 360 34.85 1.23 16.26
N LEU A 361 34.05 0.62 17.12
CA LEU A 361 32.96 1.32 17.81
C LEU A 361 33.53 2.31 18.82
N ARG A 362 32.93 3.50 18.87
CA ARG A 362 33.30 4.57 19.81
C ARG A 362 32.44 4.53 21.07
N SER A 363 31.24 3.93 20.96
CA SER A 363 30.33 3.77 22.10
C SER A 363 31.00 2.98 23.22
N THR A 364 30.95 3.51 24.45
CA THR A 364 31.42 2.83 25.65
C THR A 364 30.43 1.76 26.14
N HIS A 365 29.21 1.79 25.65
CA HIS A 365 28.12 0.89 26.01
C HIS A 365 27.36 0.44 24.75
N PRO A 366 28.02 -0.29 23.84
CA PRO A 366 27.32 -0.80 22.66
C PRO A 366 26.27 -1.84 23.07
N PRO A 367 25.23 -2.06 22.25
CA PRO A 367 24.30 -3.14 22.47
C PRO A 367 25.01 -4.51 22.59
N ALA A 368 24.37 -5.46 23.26
CA ALA A 368 24.90 -6.83 23.40
C ALA A 368 25.11 -7.48 22.01
N GLN A 369 26.05 -8.44 21.92
CA GLN A 369 26.33 -9.14 20.65
C GLN A 369 25.11 -9.83 20.06
N ALA A 370 24.22 -10.35 20.90
CA ALA A 370 22.95 -10.96 20.48
C ALA A 370 22.02 -9.97 19.76
N VAL A 371 22.19 -8.66 19.97
CA VAL A 371 21.47 -7.58 19.25
C VAL A 371 22.28 -7.11 18.05
N LEU A 372 23.58 -6.91 18.22
CA LEU A 372 24.45 -6.36 17.18
C LEU A 372 24.55 -7.27 15.95
N LEU A 373 24.80 -8.59 16.15
CA LEU A 373 25.05 -9.51 15.05
C LEU A 373 23.87 -9.61 14.07
N PRO A 374 22.63 -9.92 14.50
CA PRO A 374 21.50 -9.99 13.59
C PRO A 374 21.16 -8.63 12.97
N ALA A 375 21.30 -7.52 13.72
CA ALA A 375 20.99 -6.20 13.20
C ALA A 375 21.99 -5.75 12.12
N ILE A 376 23.30 -5.99 12.34
CA ILE A 376 24.33 -5.71 11.35
C ILE A 376 24.15 -6.59 10.13
N ALA A 377 23.89 -7.88 10.32
CA ALA A 377 23.65 -8.83 9.23
C ALA A 377 22.46 -8.38 8.35
N ALA A 378 21.34 -8.02 8.97
CA ALA A 378 20.17 -7.52 8.26
C ALA A 378 20.45 -6.19 7.53
N ALA A 379 21.08 -5.23 8.20
CA ALA A 379 21.38 -3.93 7.59
C ALA A 379 22.45 -4.04 6.47
N TRP A 380 23.40 -4.96 6.61
CA TRP A 380 24.37 -5.25 5.55
C TRP A 380 23.73 -6.00 4.37
N ALA A 381 22.81 -6.94 4.63
CA ALA A 381 21.99 -7.56 3.60
C ALA A 381 21.17 -6.54 2.82
N PHE A 382 20.67 -5.50 3.51
CA PHE A 382 20.00 -4.36 2.89
C PHE A 382 20.91 -3.51 1.99
N GLY A 383 22.23 -3.62 2.16
CA GLY A 383 23.22 -2.89 1.36
C GLY A 383 23.89 -1.72 2.08
N LEU A 384 23.77 -1.59 3.39
CA LEU A 384 24.44 -0.51 4.13
C LEU A 384 25.95 -0.72 4.16
N ALA A 385 26.68 0.38 3.92
CA ALA A 385 28.15 0.38 3.97
C ALA A 385 28.67 0.18 5.40
N PRO A 386 29.84 -0.50 5.60
CA PRO A 386 30.42 -0.77 6.92
C PRO A 386 30.61 0.48 7.79
N ALA A 387 30.96 1.62 7.17
CA ALA A 387 31.12 2.89 7.90
C ALA A 387 29.81 3.39 8.49
N LEU A 388 28.69 3.23 7.77
CA LEU A 388 27.35 3.62 8.25
C LEU A 388 26.88 2.70 9.37
N LEU A 389 27.15 1.39 9.25
CA LEU A 389 26.85 0.42 10.31
C LEU A 389 27.54 0.80 11.62
N ALA A 390 28.86 1.08 11.59
CA ALA A 390 29.61 1.48 12.78
C ALA A 390 29.07 2.81 13.36
N ALA A 391 28.88 3.83 12.54
CA ALA A 391 28.36 5.13 12.97
C ALA A 391 26.95 5.01 13.56
N GLY A 392 26.11 4.15 12.98
CA GLY A 392 24.76 3.91 13.49
C GLY A 392 24.75 3.21 14.84
N ILE A 393 25.64 2.25 15.07
CA ILE A 393 25.78 1.60 16.38
C ILE A 393 26.24 2.61 17.44
N ASP A 394 27.21 3.45 17.10
CA ASP A 394 27.76 4.48 18.01
C ASP A 394 26.73 5.55 18.42
N THR A 395 25.73 5.77 17.59
CA THR A 395 24.67 6.77 17.81
C THR A 395 23.33 6.15 18.24
N PHE A 396 23.26 4.83 18.33
CA PHE A 396 22.05 4.15 18.76
C PHE A 396 21.85 4.29 20.27
N ASP A 397 20.73 4.87 20.65
CA ASP A 397 20.28 4.90 22.03
C ASP A 397 18.97 4.13 22.19
N ALA A 398 19.05 2.99 22.85
CA ALA A 398 17.90 2.14 23.11
C ALA A 398 16.82 2.80 23.99
N GLN A 399 17.19 3.85 24.75
CA GLN A 399 16.33 4.52 25.71
C GLN A 399 15.65 5.79 25.17
N THR A 400 16.31 6.52 24.26
CA THR A 400 15.84 7.85 23.78
C THR A 400 14.92 7.81 22.58
N SER A 401 14.61 6.64 22.02
CA SER A 401 13.57 6.52 20.99
C SER A 401 12.15 6.43 21.64
N ALA A 402 11.86 7.32 22.55
CA ALA A 402 10.57 7.41 23.23
C ALA A 402 9.75 8.59 22.71
#